data_a76cb09237fa242998b40d29e9b7f17c
#
_entry.id   a76cb09237fa242998b40d29e9b7f17c
#
_cell.length_a   1.000
_cell.length_b   1.000
_cell.length_c   1.000
_cell.angle_alpha   90.00
_cell.angle_beta   90.00
_cell.angle_gamma   90.00
#
_symmetry.space_group_name_H-M   'P 1'
#
loop_
_entity.id
_entity.type
_entity.pdbx_description
1 polymer ?
#
loop_
_entity_poly.entity_id
_entity_poly.type
_entity_poly.pdbx_seq_one_letter_code
_entity_poly.pdbx_strand_id
1 'polypeptide(L)'
;VLFSTPGGLYVGVGSDHTDREAETAGVSLSKQMCDKPVGGTVWPYDEVKDHWDQLIVRSHAVIDGERVLYQEGPVAGMLSAETLMAGYSETGRLEPGTAMFGGTHPAIGGIRPSGRFGFELRDPTLGRAISHAYAVEELPVAG
;
A
#
# COMPACT_ATOMS: atom_id res chain seq x y z
N VAL A 1 -4.47 -0.26 2.23
CA VAL A 1 -5.02 1.12 2.20
C VAL A 1 -6.43 1.11 2.76
N LEU A 2 -6.71 2.00 3.69
CA LEU A 2 -8.06 2.26 4.19
C LEU A 2 -8.69 3.39 3.38
N PHE A 3 -9.91 3.20 2.92
CA PHE A 3 -10.69 4.21 2.19
C PHE A 3 -11.94 4.55 2.99
N SER A 4 -12.06 5.82 3.39
CA SER A 4 -13.27 6.32 4.01
C SER A 4 -14.17 6.97 2.97
N THR A 5 -15.42 6.54 2.95
CA THR A 5 -16.44 7.06 2.03
C THR A 5 -17.73 7.38 2.80
N PRO A 6 -18.68 8.11 2.21
CA PRO A 6 -20.00 8.26 2.85
C PRO A 6 -20.72 6.93 3.10
N GLY A 7 -20.38 5.87 2.37
CA GLY A 7 -20.94 4.52 2.54
C GLY A 7 -20.25 3.67 3.60
N GLY A 8 -19.14 4.13 4.19
CA GLY A 8 -18.40 3.40 5.23
C GLY A 8 -16.90 3.31 4.98
N LEU A 9 -16.26 2.47 5.78
CA LEU A 9 -14.82 2.19 5.71
C LEU A 9 -14.57 0.94 4.87
N TYR A 10 -13.60 1.03 3.96
CA TYR A 10 -13.20 -0.05 3.07
C TYR A 10 -11.70 -0.27 3.17
N VAL A 11 -11.27 -1.48 2.83
CA VAL A 11 -9.85 -1.84 2.72
C VAL A 11 -9.52 -2.26 1.30
N GLY A 12 -8.37 -1.83 0.84
CA GLY A 12 -7.77 -2.21 -0.42
C GLY A 12 -6.27 -2.33 -0.30
N VAL A 13 -5.58 -2.35 -1.41
CA VAL A 13 -4.12 -2.40 -1.49
C VAL A 13 -3.61 -1.38 -2.48
N GLY A 14 -2.45 -0.80 -2.19
CA GLY A 14 -1.85 0.22 -3.03
C GLY A 14 -0.34 0.30 -2.81
N SER A 15 0.30 1.14 -3.62
CA SER A 15 1.70 1.50 -3.49
C SER A 15 1.82 2.98 -3.10
N ASP A 16 2.37 3.25 -1.92
CA ASP A 16 2.85 4.58 -1.56
C ASP A 16 4.19 4.81 -2.28
N HIS A 17 4.11 4.86 -3.62
CA HIS A 17 5.29 4.98 -4.46
C HIS A 17 6.09 6.22 -4.07
N THR A 18 7.40 6.06 -3.95
CA THR A 18 8.29 7.08 -3.38
C THR A 18 9.53 7.17 -4.25
N ASP A 19 9.89 8.37 -4.66
CA ASP A 19 11.19 8.62 -5.29
C ASP A 19 12.29 8.49 -4.25
N ARG A 20 13.18 7.52 -4.44
CA ARG A 20 14.20 7.17 -3.44
C ARG A 20 15.37 8.14 -3.42
N GLU A 21 15.65 8.83 -4.51
CA GLU A 21 16.66 9.88 -4.55
C GLU A 21 16.14 11.14 -3.85
N ALA A 22 14.93 11.58 -4.19
CA ALA A 22 14.30 12.72 -3.54
C ALA A 22 14.01 12.50 -2.04
N GLU A 23 13.87 11.25 -1.59
CA GLU A 23 13.67 10.92 -0.18
C GLU A 23 14.83 11.36 0.70
N THR A 24 16.05 11.41 0.15
CA THR A 24 17.25 11.93 0.86
C THR A 24 17.14 13.43 1.17
N ALA A 25 16.41 14.19 0.37
CA ALA A 25 16.16 15.61 0.59
C ALA A 25 14.90 15.88 1.42
N GLY A 26 13.89 15.00 1.36
CA GLY A 26 12.70 15.14 2.17
C GLY A 26 11.63 14.09 1.87
N VAL A 27 11.18 13.40 2.94
CA VAL A 27 10.20 12.31 2.84
C VAL A 27 8.86 12.79 2.25
N SER A 28 8.35 13.94 2.69
CA SER A 28 7.06 14.45 2.21
C SER A 28 7.11 14.78 0.72
N LEU A 29 8.19 15.41 0.26
CA LEU A 29 8.37 15.76 -1.14
C LEU A 29 8.45 14.50 -2.01
N SER A 30 9.29 13.54 -1.63
CA SER A 30 9.50 12.31 -2.38
C SER A 30 8.25 11.45 -2.54
N LYS A 31 7.34 11.55 -1.56
CA LYS A 31 6.03 10.89 -1.63
C LYS A 31 5.03 11.65 -2.49
N GLN A 32 4.99 12.98 -2.39
CA GLN A 32 4.03 13.81 -3.10
C GLN A 32 4.30 13.93 -4.60
N MET A 33 5.54 13.77 -5.04
CA MET A 33 5.90 13.84 -6.46
C MET A 33 5.58 12.56 -7.25
N CYS A 34 5.22 11.48 -6.57
CA CYS A 34 4.88 10.20 -7.21
C CYS A 34 3.39 9.91 -7.12
N ASP A 35 2.84 9.29 -8.17
CA ASP A 35 1.48 8.74 -8.13
C ASP A 35 1.35 7.67 -7.04
N LYS A 36 0.11 7.48 -6.57
CA LYS A 36 -0.26 6.47 -5.56
C LYS A 36 -1.18 5.41 -6.18
N PRO A 37 -0.63 4.47 -6.95
CA PRO A 37 -1.43 3.43 -7.58
C PRO A 37 -2.16 2.58 -6.53
N VAL A 38 -3.46 2.33 -6.74
CA VAL A 38 -4.29 1.51 -5.87
C VAL A 38 -5.03 0.45 -6.67
N GLY A 39 -5.40 -0.64 -6.04
CA GLY A 39 -6.22 -1.68 -6.64
C GLY A 39 -7.62 -1.15 -7.00
N GLY A 40 -8.19 -1.65 -8.11
CA GLY A 40 -9.54 -1.25 -8.57
C GLY A 40 -10.69 -1.89 -7.78
N THR A 41 -10.40 -2.68 -6.76
CA THR A 41 -11.38 -3.36 -5.90
C THR A 41 -11.08 -3.07 -4.44
N VAL A 42 -12.10 -2.94 -3.64
CA VAL A 42 -12.01 -2.79 -2.18
C VAL A 42 -12.98 -3.75 -1.50
N TRP A 43 -12.71 -4.11 -0.25
CA TRP A 43 -13.63 -4.88 0.60
C TRP A 43 -14.16 -3.98 1.72
N PRO A 44 -15.43 -4.14 2.16
CA PRO A 44 -15.90 -3.51 3.39
C PRO A 44 -15.00 -3.91 4.56
N TYR A 45 -14.58 -2.92 5.37
CA TYR A 45 -13.70 -3.19 6.51
C TYR A 45 -14.34 -4.17 7.50
N ASP A 46 -15.65 -4.08 7.68
CA ASP A 46 -16.42 -4.97 8.57
C ASP A 46 -16.36 -6.46 8.17
N GLU A 47 -16.08 -6.77 6.91
CA GLU A 47 -15.92 -8.16 6.46
C GLU A 47 -14.57 -8.78 6.84
N VAL A 48 -13.57 -7.97 7.11
CA VAL A 48 -12.18 -8.43 7.33
C VAL A 48 -11.63 -8.11 8.71
N LYS A 49 -12.26 -7.21 9.48
CA LYS A 49 -11.74 -6.76 10.77
C LYS A 49 -11.53 -7.89 11.78
N ASP A 50 -12.40 -8.89 11.79
CA ASP A 50 -12.35 -10.00 12.76
C ASP A 50 -11.21 -11.00 12.47
N HIS A 51 -10.64 -10.96 11.25
CA HIS A 51 -9.47 -11.75 10.87
C HIS A 51 -8.38 -10.90 10.21
N TRP A 52 -8.33 -9.61 10.56
CA TRP A 52 -7.40 -8.62 10.03
C TRP A 52 -5.94 -9.10 10.05
N ASP A 53 -5.54 -9.73 11.13
CA ASP A 53 -4.18 -10.23 11.33
C ASP A 53 -3.79 -11.40 10.39
N GLN A 54 -4.77 -12.02 9.76
CA GLN A 54 -4.56 -13.12 8.80
C GLN A 54 -4.40 -12.63 7.36
N LEU A 55 -4.71 -11.36 7.09
CA LEU A 55 -4.51 -10.77 5.77
C LEU A 55 -3.01 -10.72 5.44
N ILE A 56 -2.67 -11.00 4.17
CA ILE A 56 -1.28 -11.03 3.69
C ILE A 56 -1.10 -9.99 2.59
N VAL A 57 -0.10 -9.14 2.74
CA VAL A 57 0.35 -8.22 1.69
C VAL A 57 1.54 -8.82 0.98
N ARG A 58 1.51 -8.79 -0.35
CA ARG A 58 2.62 -9.16 -1.24
C ARG A 58 2.89 -8.08 -2.25
N SER A 59 4.14 -7.96 -2.65
CA SER A 59 4.51 -7.19 -3.82
C SER A 59 5.55 -7.93 -4.67
N HIS A 60 5.56 -7.62 -5.95
CA HIS A 60 6.49 -8.14 -6.93
C HIS A 60 7.07 -6.98 -7.73
N ALA A 61 8.34 -7.07 -8.06
CA ALA A 61 9.02 -6.14 -8.94
C ALA A 61 9.54 -6.88 -10.18
N VAL A 62 9.66 -6.20 -11.31
CA VAL A 62 10.39 -6.71 -12.47
C VAL A 62 11.77 -6.06 -12.46
N ILE A 63 12.78 -6.87 -12.17
CA ILE A 63 14.18 -6.45 -12.03
C ILE A 63 14.99 -7.26 -13.06
N ASP A 64 15.74 -6.60 -13.91
CA ASP A 64 16.51 -7.22 -14.98
C ASP A 64 15.67 -8.14 -15.89
N GLY A 65 14.40 -7.78 -16.10
CA GLY A 65 13.44 -8.53 -16.89
C GLY A 65 12.77 -9.71 -16.16
N GLU A 66 13.16 -10.01 -14.94
CA GLU A 66 12.59 -11.10 -14.14
C GLU A 66 11.60 -10.59 -13.10
N ARG A 67 10.46 -11.30 -12.96
CA ARG A 67 9.48 -11.02 -11.89
C ARG A 67 9.93 -11.68 -10.60
N VAL A 68 10.28 -10.87 -9.62
CA VAL A 68 10.73 -11.33 -8.30
C VAL A 68 9.72 -10.98 -7.21
N LEU A 69 9.63 -11.82 -6.17
CA LEU A 69 8.93 -11.47 -4.94
C LEU A 69 9.72 -10.37 -4.25
N TYR A 70 9.09 -9.22 -4.02
CA TYR A 70 9.75 -8.03 -3.49
C TYR A 70 9.44 -7.78 -2.03
N GLN A 71 8.18 -8.03 -1.61
CA GLN A 71 7.75 -7.94 -0.22
C GLN A 71 6.71 -9.02 0.05
N GLU A 72 6.68 -9.54 1.27
CA GLU A 72 5.60 -10.41 1.75
C GLU A 72 5.53 -10.35 3.28
N GLY A 73 4.33 -10.27 3.80
CA GLY A 73 4.09 -10.40 5.23
C GLY A 73 2.62 -10.25 5.61
N PRO A 74 2.28 -10.68 6.83
CA PRO A 74 0.94 -10.50 7.36
C PRO A 74 0.68 -9.03 7.71
N VAL A 75 -0.56 -8.59 7.56
CA VAL A 75 -0.98 -7.24 7.97
C VAL A 75 -0.73 -7.01 9.46
N ALA A 76 -0.77 -8.06 10.28
CA ALA A 76 -0.39 -8.04 11.70
C ALA A 76 1.03 -7.50 11.98
N GLY A 77 1.92 -7.51 11.00
CA GLY A 77 3.26 -6.91 11.11
C GLY A 77 3.28 -5.38 11.03
N MET A 78 2.13 -4.74 10.80
CA MET A 78 1.95 -3.29 10.71
C MET A 78 1.05 -2.80 11.86
N LEU A 79 0.91 -1.49 12.01
CA LEU A 79 -0.05 -0.91 12.97
C LEU A 79 -1.49 -1.29 12.59
N SER A 80 -2.32 -1.53 13.59
CA SER A 80 -3.74 -1.83 13.35
C SER A 80 -4.47 -0.62 12.75
N ALA A 81 -5.56 -0.90 12.04
CA ALA A 81 -6.39 0.15 11.45
C ALA A 81 -6.89 1.15 12.51
N GLU A 82 -7.29 0.64 13.68
CA GLU A 82 -7.77 1.47 14.80
C GLU A 82 -6.65 2.36 15.34
N THR A 83 -5.43 1.82 15.50
CA THR A 83 -4.27 2.58 15.97
C THR A 83 -3.93 3.71 14.99
N LEU A 84 -3.95 3.42 13.70
CA LEU A 84 -3.68 4.40 12.65
C LEU A 84 -4.74 5.52 12.64
N MET A 85 -6.01 5.16 12.70
CA MET A 85 -7.11 6.12 12.71
C MET A 85 -7.10 6.98 13.98
N ALA A 86 -6.82 6.38 15.13
CA ALA A 86 -6.70 7.12 16.42
C ALA A 86 -5.51 8.09 16.42
N GLY A 87 -4.42 7.74 15.74
CA GLY A 87 -3.27 8.64 15.57
C GLY A 87 -3.53 9.79 14.58
N TYR A 88 -4.47 9.61 13.66
CA TYR A 88 -4.79 10.59 12.64
C TYR A 88 -5.78 11.65 13.12
N SER A 89 -6.79 11.27 13.89
CA SER A 89 -7.84 12.18 14.34
C SER A 89 -8.26 11.90 15.79
N GLU A 90 -8.67 12.94 16.50
CA GLU A 90 -9.19 12.84 17.87
C GLU A 90 -10.45 11.95 17.98
N THR A 91 -11.20 11.83 16.90
CA THR A 91 -12.40 10.96 16.83
C THR A 91 -12.09 9.50 16.58
N GLY A 92 -10.83 9.16 16.22
CA GLY A 92 -10.44 7.82 15.78
C GLY A 92 -11.09 7.40 14.46
N ARG A 93 -11.54 8.35 13.64
CA ARG A 93 -12.20 8.10 12.36
C ARG A 93 -11.54 8.87 11.23
N LEU A 94 -11.59 8.30 10.04
CA LEU A 94 -11.20 8.98 8.81
C LEU A 94 -12.42 9.72 8.23
N GLU A 95 -12.22 10.98 7.87
CA GLU A 95 -13.25 11.75 7.16
C GLU A 95 -13.53 11.12 5.78
N PRO A 96 -14.79 11.14 5.31
CA PRO A 96 -15.13 10.68 3.98
C PRO A 96 -14.30 11.38 2.90
N GLY A 97 -13.78 10.60 1.94
CA GLY A 97 -12.84 11.08 0.92
C GLY A 97 -11.38 10.90 1.28
N THR A 98 -11.07 10.33 2.46
CA THR A 98 -9.69 10.04 2.89
C THR A 98 -9.26 8.64 2.45
N ALA A 99 -8.04 8.54 1.91
CA ALA A 99 -7.31 7.29 1.73
C ALA A 99 -6.09 7.29 2.66
N MET A 100 -5.92 6.25 3.48
CA MET A 100 -4.82 6.12 4.43
C MET A 100 -4.01 4.86 4.16
N PHE A 101 -2.73 5.02 3.83
CA PHE A 101 -1.79 3.90 3.74
C PHE A 101 -1.39 3.44 5.13
N GLY A 102 -1.50 2.14 5.40
CA GLY A 102 -1.32 1.57 6.74
C GLY A 102 0.10 1.15 7.08
N GLY A 103 0.98 1.09 6.09
CA GLY A 103 2.37 0.65 6.28
C GLY A 103 2.88 -0.25 5.17
N THR A 104 4.07 -0.79 5.37
CA THR A 104 4.74 -1.64 4.38
C THR A 104 5.65 -2.67 5.07
N HIS A 105 6.02 -3.71 4.33
CA HIS A 105 7.04 -4.68 4.73
C HIS A 105 8.40 -4.32 4.14
N PRO A 106 9.51 -4.77 4.76
CA PRO A 106 10.84 -4.61 4.18
C PRO A 106 10.96 -5.25 2.80
N ALA A 107 11.74 -4.63 1.92
CA ALA A 107 12.05 -5.20 0.62
C ALA A 107 13.01 -6.39 0.75
N ILE A 108 12.64 -7.54 0.18
CA ILE A 108 13.48 -8.75 0.12
C ILE A 108 14.67 -8.48 -0.81
N GLY A 109 15.88 -8.55 -0.26
CA GLY A 109 17.10 -8.23 -0.99
C GLY A 109 17.38 -6.73 -1.16
N GLY A 110 16.69 -5.89 -0.39
CA GLY A 110 16.85 -4.43 -0.38
C GLY A 110 16.06 -3.70 -1.47
N ILE A 111 16.10 -2.38 -1.40
CA ILE A 111 15.43 -1.50 -2.35
C ILE A 111 16.17 -1.52 -3.68
N ARG A 112 15.45 -1.78 -4.77
CA ARG A 112 16.00 -1.85 -6.13
C ARG A 112 15.06 -1.15 -7.11
N PRO A 113 15.58 -0.46 -8.13
CA PRO A 113 14.76 0.06 -9.22
C PRO A 113 14.01 -1.05 -9.94
N SER A 114 12.82 -0.76 -10.44
CA SER A 114 12.06 -1.71 -11.26
C SER A 114 11.24 -0.97 -12.31
N GLY A 115 11.18 -1.50 -13.53
CA GLY A 115 10.33 -0.95 -14.59
C GLY A 115 8.84 -1.33 -14.45
N ARG A 116 8.50 -2.26 -13.56
CA ARG A 116 7.12 -2.66 -13.29
C ARG A 116 6.97 -3.16 -11.87
N PHE A 117 5.94 -2.72 -11.21
CA PHE A 117 5.63 -3.09 -9.83
C PHE A 117 4.20 -3.63 -9.73
N GLY A 118 4.02 -4.69 -8.94
CA GLY A 118 2.72 -5.27 -8.66
C GLY A 118 2.54 -5.55 -7.19
N PHE A 119 1.31 -5.47 -6.72
CA PHE A 119 0.97 -5.71 -5.33
C PHE A 119 -0.34 -6.49 -5.19
N GLU A 120 -0.49 -7.15 -4.07
CA GLU A 120 -1.63 -8.00 -3.75
C GLU A 120 -1.96 -7.91 -2.26
N LEU A 121 -3.26 -7.84 -1.94
CA LEU A 121 -3.79 -8.12 -0.62
C LEU A 121 -4.58 -9.43 -0.70
N ARG A 122 -4.18 -10.42 0.08
CA ARG A 122 -4.84 -11.74 0.16
C ARG A 122 -5.61 -11.87 1.45
N ASP A 123 -6.81 -12.42 1.34
CA ASP A 123 -7.63 -12.86 2.44
C ASP A 123 -7.74 -14.40 2.39
N PRO A 124 -6.88 -15.12 3.13
CA PRO A 124 -6.92 -16.59 3.15
C PRO A 124 -8.21 -17.15 3.77
N THR A 125 -8.81 -16.40 4.69
CA THR A 125 -10.03 -16.81 5.41
C THR A 125 -11.22 -16.90 4.48
N LEU A 126 -11.39 -15.91 3.60
CA LEU A 126 -12.48 -15.87 2.63
C LEU A 126 -12.03 -16.33 1.22
N GLY A 127 -10.78 -16.76 1.05
CA GLY A 127 -10.27 -17.31 -0.20
C GLY A 127 -10.25 -16.32 -1.35
N ARG A 128 -10.00 -15.03 -1.10
CA ARG A 128 -10.03 -13.95 -2.09
C ARG A 128 -8.75 -13.10 -2.10
N ALA A 129 -8.56 -12.34 -3.17
CA ALA A 129 -7.43 -11.41 -3.27
C ALA A 129 -7.81 -10.18 -4.10
N ILE A 130 -7.16 -9.06 -3.79
CA ILE A 130 -7.12 -7.85 -4.60
C ILE A 130 -5.70 -7.72 -5.14
N SER A 131 -5.55 -7.52 -6.44
CA SER A 131 -4.23 -7.31 -7.05
C SER A 131 -4.26 -6.20 -8.07
N HIS A 132 -3.11 -5.54 -8.24
CA HIS A 132 -2.89 -4.55 -9.28
C HIS A 132 -1.41 -4.54 -9.68
N ALA A 133 -1.11 -4.03 -10.87
CA ALA A 133 0.26 -3.82 -11.32
C ALA A 133 0.32 -2.58 -12.22
N TYR A 134 1.45 -1.88 -12.19
CA TYR A 134 1.69 -0.68 -12.97
C TYR A 134 3.12 -0.65 -13.50
N ALA A 135 3.33 0.11 -14.58
CA ALA A 135 4.66 0.45 -15.07
C ALA A 135 5.22 1.63 -14.29
N VAL A 136 6.54 1.60 -14.07
CA VAL A 136 7.27 2.73 -13.48
C VAL A 136 7.95 3.48 -14.61
N GLU A 137 7.73 4.78 -14.68
CA GLU A 137 8.35 5.68 -15.64
C GLU A 137 9.28 6.64 -14.88
N GLU A 138 10.53 6.70 -15.30
CA GLU A 138 11.48 7.67 -14.78
C GLU A 138 11.34 8.98 -15.55
N LEU A 139 11.11 10.07 -14.82
CA LEU A 139 11.05 11.38 -15.42
C LEU A 139 12.46 11.98 -15.52
N PRO A 140 12.77 12.69 -16.63
CA PRO A 140 14.08 13.34 -16.76
C PRO A 140 14.22 14.45 -15.70
N VAL A 141 15.39 14.50 -15.08
CA VAL A 141 15.75 15.64 -14.22
C VAL A 141 16.01 16.83 -15.12
N ALA A 142 15.07 17.79 -15.14
CA ALA A 142 15.19 19.04 -15.87
C ALA A 142 15.49 20.17 -14.88
N GLY A 143 16.66 20.78 -14.99
CA GLY A 143 17.12 21.91 -14.19
C GLY A 143 18.08 22.79 -14.96
#